data_aca6c54ed647a99b505a77a02e13950e
#
_entry.id   aca6c54ed647a99b505a77a02e13950e
#
_cell.length_a   1.000
_cell.length_b   1.000
_cell.length_c   1.000
_cell.angle_alpha   90.00
_cell.angle_beta   90.00
_cell.angle_gamma   90.00
#
_symmetry.space_group_name_H-M   'P 1'
#
loop_
_entity.id
_entity.type
_entity.pdbx_description
1 polymer ?
#
loop_
_entity_poly.entity_id
_entity_poly.type
_entity_poly.pdbx_seq_one_letter_code
_entity_poly.pdbx_strand_id
1 'polypeptide(L)'
;MLLEFRLENFKSFEDPTVFSMVPTPKQTDLEYSLLKKKITGIRKEQRALCSSVIYGPNASGKSNIICAVDFLRNVVLRGNILDSSSVSSLNPSASLLSLVPNSSLNKEKPVSLGITFLTEELKIDYDLELELGEFLDKSFERFVSYEALKINEKPIFERRKDNIEVSKNKHSNARMKTEEGRKLINQLSKEGLHPKELFLSNGFKNIVSPGVANKVLSWFRNDLRILYHSENVRVGGGANSESNQFILELLSSAAKAIGSKSLSFSFDSHCSDKEKNVLFSVVKDVKGARTAINSEIYESYGTVRFMHMFPLILSAIKTGSVLFIDEFDASIHPMAIMSLINVFHNEEINKNGAQLIFNTHNPIFLNANLFRRDEIKFVDREENNSSTIYSLSDFGTSGSGGVRKTDDYMKNYFVDRYGAISRADFTDLISELAGK
;
A
#
# COMPACT_ATOMS: atom_id res chain seq x y z
N MET A 1 -9.33 0.36 -7.64
CA MET A 1 -8.17 0.85 -8.43
C MET A 1 -7.67 2.13 -7.79
N LEU A 2 -6.41 2.20 -7.37
CA LEU A 2 -5.75 3.37 -6.79
C LEU A 2 -5.30 4.32 -7.91
N LEU A 3 -5.51 5.62 -7.73
CA LEU A 3 -5.01 6.66 -8.62
C LEU A 3 -3.87 7.45 -7.97
N GLU A 4 -4.06 7.93 -6.73
CA GLU A 4 -3.08 8.76 -6.05
C GLU A 4 -3.17 8.55 -4.53
N PHE A 5 -2.03 8.68 -3.89
CA PHE A 5 -1.90 8.79 -2.44
C PHE A 5 -1.07 10.02 -2.11
N ARG A 6 -1.53 10.84 -1.19
CA ARG A 6 -0.91 12.10 -0.77
C ARG A 6 -0.55 11.99 0.71
N LEU A 7 0.62 12.51 1.07
CA LEU A 7 1.09 12.56 2.46
C LEU A 7 1.91 13.83 2.71
N GLU A 8 1.88 14.32 3.93
CA GLU A 8 2.66 15.46 4.41
C GLU A 8 2.87 15.34 5.90
N ASN A 9 4.03 15.74 6.40
CA ASN A 9 4.43 15.61 7.80
C ASN A 9 4.26 14.19 8.35
N PHE A 10 4.65 13.19 7.57
CA PHE A 10 4.54 11.78 7.95
C PHE A 10 5.91 11.11 7.97
N LYS A 11 6.40 10.76 9.16
CA LYS A 11 7.72 10.14 9.37
C LYS A 11 8.84 10.91 8.66
N SER A 12 9.48 10.36 7.64
CA SER A 12 10.55 11.04 6.90
C SER A 12 10.06 12.03 5.86
N PHE A 13 8.77 12.09 5.53
CA PHE A 13 8.20 13.02 4.57
C PHE A 13 7.71 14.29 5.28
N GLU A 14 8.42 15.40 5.10
CA GLU A 14 8.08 16.69 5.68
C GLU A 14 7.10 17.45 4.79
N ASP A 15 7.39 17.51 3.50
CA ASP A 15 6.67 18.30 2.51
C ASP A 15 5.53 17.53 1.83
N PRO A 16 4.55 18.26 1.23
CA PRO A 16 3.49 17.65 0.45
C PRO A 16 4.04 16.72 -0.63
N THR A 17 3.72 15.46 -0.52
CA THR A 17 4.25 14.40 -1.38
C THR A 17 3.11 13.63 -2.01
N VAL A 18 3.21 13.34 -3.31
CA VAL A 18 2.20 12.58 -4.08
C VAL A 18 2.81 11.31 -4.64
N PHE A 19 2.26 10.17 -4.23
CA PHE A 19 2.50 8.89 -4.88
C PHE A 19 1.41 8.67 -5.93
N SER A 20 1.76 8.82 -7.21
CA SER A 20 0.79 8.72 -8.31
C SER A 20 0.88 7.39 -9.05
N MET A 21 -0.28 6.77 -9.25
CA MET A 21 -0.50 5.64 -10.14
C MET A 21 -1.14 6.09 -11.48
N VAL A 22 -1.30 7.40 -11.70
CA VAL A 22 -1.81 7.95 -12.96
C VAL A 22 -0.68 7.94 -13.99
N PRO A 23 -0.90 7.35 -15.18
CA PRO A 23 0.14 7.27 -16.20
C PRO A 23 0.47 8.64 -16.78
N THR A 24 1.75 8.87 -17.09
CA THR A 24 2.23 10.09 -17.73
C THR A 24 1.68 10.18 -19.16
N PRO A 25 1.00 11.27 -19.54
CA PRO A 25 0.27 11.38 -20.82
C PRO A 25 1.10 11.17 -22.08
N LYS A 26 2.38 11.47 -22.04
CA LYS A 26 3.30 11.41 -23.19
C LYS A 26 3.97 10.07 -23.40
N GLN A 27 3.76 9.12 -22.51
CA GLN A 27 4.39 7.80 -22.59
C GLN A 27 3.44 6.79 -23.22
N THR A 28 3.79 6.28 -24.38
CA THR A 28 3.00 5.33 -25.17
C THR A 28 3.50 3.88 -25.10
N ASP A 29 4.64 3.66 -24.43
CA ASP A 29 5.23 2.35 -24.29
C ASP A 29 4.46 1.46 -23.30
N LEU A 30 4.48 0.13 -23.51
CA LEU A 30 3.90 -0.86 -22.62
C LEU A 30 2.44 -0.53 -22.23
N GLU A 31 1.57 -0.29 -23.22
CA GLU A 31 0.16 0.06 -22.98
C GLU A 31 -0.62 -1.04 -22.24
N TYR A 32 -0.15 -2.28 -22.29
CA TYR A 32 -0.71 -3.41 -21.54
C TYR A 32 -0.52 -3.30 -20.03
N SER A 33 0.38 -2.42 -19.56
CA SER A 33 0.50 -2.12 -18.13
C SER A 33 -0.48 -1.03 -17.64
N LEU A 34 -1.47 -0.65 -18.45
CA LEU A 34 -2.44 0.39 -18.13
C LEU A 34 -3.83 -0.19 -17.89
N LEU A 35 -4.32 0.03 -16.70
CA LEU A 35 -5.72 -0.23 -16.36
C LEU A 35 -6.59 0.94 -16.85
N LYS A 36 -7.73 0.63 -17.45
CA LYS A 36 -8.68 1.61 -18.00
C LYS A 36 -10.05 1.38 -17.38
N LYS A 37 -10.68 2.46 -16.88
CA LYS A 37 -12.00 2.37 -16.27
C LYS A 37 -12.86 3.59 -16.59
N LYS A 38 -14.09 3.33 -17.06
CA LYS A 38 -15.10 4.37 -17.27
C LYS A 38 -15.94 4.51 -16.00
N ILE A 39 -16.08 5.73 -15.51
CA ILE A 39 -16.90 6.06 -14.33
C ILE A 39 -18.12 6.87 -14.80
N THR A 40 -19.30 6.44 -14.40
CA THR A 40 -20.55 7.13 -14.73
C THR A 40 -20.55 8.57 -14.20
N GLY A 41 -20.71 9.53 -15.09
CA GLY A 41 -20.69 10.95 -14.75
C GLY A 41 -19.33 11.64 -14.84
N ILE A 42 -18.28 10.91 -15.22
CA ILE A 42 -16.97 11.48 -15.59
C ILE A 42 -16.77 11.24 -17.09
N ARG A 43 -16.50 12.33 -17.83
CA ARG A 43 -16.36 12.26 -19.30
C ARG A 43 -15.13 11.48 -19.75
N LYS A 44 -14.01 11.68 -19.04
CA LYS A 44 -12.71 11.09 -19.39
C LYS A 44 -12.60 9.71 -18.79
N GLU A 45 -12.19 8.73 -19.59
CA GLU A 45 -11.78 7.42 -19.09
C GLU A 45 -10.64 7.57 -18.09
N GLN A 46 -10.77 6.94 -16.94
CA GLN A 46 -9.75 6.95 -15.92
C GLN A 46 -8.72 5.87 -16.25
N ARG A 47 -7.44 6.22 -16.08
CA ARG A 47 -6.31 5.32 -16.35
C ARG A 47 -5.43 5.26 -15.13
N ALA A 48 -4.91 4.08 -14.85
CA ALA A 48 -3.91 3.87 -13.80
C ALA A 48 -2.87 2.84 -14.25
N LEU A 49 -1.69 2.92 -13.66
CA LEU A 49 -0.65 1.91 -13.78
C LEU A 49 -1.10 0.63 -13.06
N CYS A 50 -0.82 -0.54 -13.64
CA CYS A 50 -1.10 -1.82 -12.97
C CYS A 50 0.01 -2.21 -11.99
N SER A 51 1.19 -1.61 -12.09
CA SER A 51 2.27 -1.80 -11.12
C SER A 51 3.04 -0.51 -10.83
N SER A 52 3.76 -0.50 -9.71
CA SER A 52 4.77 0.52 -9.42
C SER A 52 5.84 -0.05 -8.51
N VAL A 53 7.10 0.19 -8.87
CA VAL A 53 8.27 -0.21 -8.09
C VAL A 53 8.95 1.01 -7.50
N ILE A 54 9.33 0.92 -6.21
CA ILE A 54 9.95 2.01 -5.45
C ILE A 54 11.39 1.64 -5.11
N TYR A 55 12.32 2.44 -5.60
CA TYR A 55 13.76 2.34 -5.34
C TYR A 55 14.24 3.42 -4.38
N GLY A 56 15.39 3.19 -3.80
CA GLY A 56 16.10 4.16 -2.97
C GLY A 56 17.05 3.48 -1.99
N PRO A 57 17.95 4.21 -1.35
CA PRO A 57 18.88 3.67 -0.36
C PRO A 57 18.14 3.21 0.91
N ASN A 58 18.87 2.51 1.79
CA ASN A 58 18.34 2.18 3.12
C ASN A 58 18.01 3.47 3.88
N ALA A 59 16.93 3.43 4.63
CA ALA A 59 16.42 4.57 5.40
C ALA A 59 15.98 5.80 4.57
N SER A 60 15.85 5.70 3.24
CA SER A 60 15.35 6.81 2.40
C SER A 60 13.85 7.12 2.61
N GLY A 61 13.07 6.19 3.16
CA GLY A 61 11.63 6.39 3.38
C GLY A 61 10.72 5.54 2.49
N LYS A 62 11.24 4.60 1.70
CA LYS A 62 10.41 3.71 0.84
C LYS A 62 9.28 3.03 1.61
N SER A 63 9.60 2.38 2.72
CA SER A 63 8.61 1.71 3.58
C SER A 63 7.68 2.69 4.28
N ASN A 64 8.06 3.97 4.44
CA ASN A 64 7.20 4.98 5.04
C ASN A 64 6.01 5.35 4.15
N ILE A 65 6.12 5.22 2.82
CA ILE A 65 4.98 5.36 1.90
C ILE A 65 3.95 4.27 2.17
N ILE A 66 4.40 3.01 2.23
CA ILE A 66 3.54 1.85 2.51
C ILE A 66 2.92 1.99 3.92
N CYS A 67 3.73 2.42 4.89
CA CYS A 67 3.30 2.68 6.25
C CYS A 67 2.22 3.78 6.32
N ALA A 68 2.34 4.85 5.53
CA ALA A 68 1.35 5.93 5.49
C ALA A 68 0.00 5.46 4.92
N VAL A 69 0.03 4.64 3.87
CA VAL A 69 -1.18 4.03 3.29
C VAL A 69 -1.87 3.12 4.31
N ASP A 70 -1.11 2.27 5.02
CA ASP A 70 -1.65 1.38 6.05
C ASP A 70 -2.14 2.15 7.28
N PHE A 71 -1.45 3.20 7.67
CA PHE A 71 -1.89 4.09 8.74
C PHE A 71 -3.25 4.72 8.41
N LEU A 72 -3.41 5.31 7.22
CA LEU A 72 -4.69 5.85 6.77
C LEU A 72 -5.77 4.77 6.75
N ARG A 73 -5.47 3.59 6.21
CA ARG A 73 -6.39 2.44 6.19
C ARG A 73 -6.87 2.09 7.60
N ASN A 74 -5.96 1.98 8.55
CA ASN A 74 -6.28 1.61 9.93
C ASN A 74 -7.11 2.68 10.62
N VAL A 75 -6.78 3.96 10.48
CA VAL A 75 -7.54 5.10 11.03
C VAL A 75 -8.97 5.11 10.47
N VAL A 76 -9.13 4.96 9.15
CA VAL A 76 -10.43 4.94 8.48
C VAL A 76 -11.28 3.75 8.92
N LEU A 77 -10.70 2.55 9.04
CA LEU A 77 -11.42 1.35 9.44
C LEU A 77 -11.79 1.34 10.92
N ARG A 78 -10.97 1.92 11.79
CA ARG A 78 -11.30 2.12 13.22
C ARG A 78 -12.33 3.23 13.41
N GLY A 79 -12.32 4.23 12.54
CA GLY A 79 -13.16 5.42 12.63
C GLY A 79 -12.71 6.42 13.70
N ASN A 80 -11.49 6.30 14.22
CA ASN A 80 -10.93 7.19 15.22
C ASN A 80 -9.40 7.12 15.31
N ILE A 81 -8.82 8.09 16.02
CA ILE A 81 -7.38 8.21 16.32
C ILE A 81 -7.07 7.94 17.80
N LEU A 82 -7.78 7.03 18.43
CA LEU A 82 -7.47 6.61 19.79
C LEU A 82 -6.22 5.71 19.79
N ASP A 83 -5.37 5.89 20.79
CA ASP A 83 -4.22 5.00 21.01
C ASP A 83 -4.75 3.57 21.27
N SER A 84 -4.27 2.61 20.51
CA SER A 84 -4.59 1.21 20.77
C SER A 84 -3.68 0.69 21.88
N SER A 85 -4.26 0.14 22.94
CA SER A 85 -3.53 -0.51 24.03
C SER A 85 -2.80 -1.81 23.61
N SER A 86 -3.10 -2.33 22.44
CA SER A 86 -2.43 -3.50 21.88
C SER A 86 -1.46 -3.07 20.78
N VAL A 87 -0.23 -2.75 21.19
CA VAL A 87 0.90 -2.68 20.26
C VAL A 87 1.26 -4.12 19.89
N SER A 88 0.64 -4.64 18.84
CA SER A 88 1.21 -5.82 18.18
C SER A 88 2.50 -5.35 17.49
N SER A 89 3.61 -5.75 18.04
CA SER A 89 4.95 -5.17 17.87
C SER A 89 5.59 -5.29 16.48
N LEU A 90 4.90 -5.77 15.49
CA LEU A 90 5.48 -6.10 14.18
C LEU A 90 4.97 -5.24 13.02
N ASN A 91 3.90 -4.48 13.20
CA ASN A 91 3.38 -3.61 12.15
C ASN A 91 3.84 -2.16 12.36
N PRO A 92 4.70 -1.60 11.46
CA PRO A 92 5.19 -0.22 11.59
C PRO A 92 4.07 0.84 11.61
N SER A 93 2.92 0.56 11.00
CA SER A 93 1.76 1.46 10.99
C SER A 93 0.96 1.43 12.29
N ALA A 94 1.10 0.36 13.09
CA ALA A 94 0.53 0.25 14.44
C ALA A 94 1.38 0.99 15.49
N SER A 95 2.38 1.73 15.06
CA SER A 95 3.25 2.52 15.93
C SER A 95 2.43 3.56 16.71
N LEU A 96 2.95 3.95 17.86
CA LEU A 96 2.40 5.02 18.68
C LEU A 96 2.17 6.27 17.83
N LEU A 97 1.04 6.95 18.00
CA LEU A 97 0.71 8.15 17.23
C LEU A 97 1.77 9.24 17.37
N SER A 98 2.50 9.28 18.49
CA SER A 98 3.63 10.18 18.71
C SER A 98 4.85 9.93 17.81
N LEU A 99 4.92 8.79 17.11
CA LEU A 99 5.99 8.45 16.16
C LEU A 99 5.60 8.73 14.69
N VAL A 100 4.40 9.26 14.46
CA VAL A 100 3.89 9.53 13.11
C VAL A 100 4.38 10.86 12.55
N PRO A 101 4.38 12.00 13.31
CA PRO A 101 4.88 13.26 12.80
C PRO A 101 6.36 13.18 12.40
N ASN A 102 6.79 14.04 11.48
CA ASN A 102 8.17 14.12 11.05
C ASN A 102 9.08 14.55 12.22
N SER A 103 10.20 13.83 12.40
CA SER A 103 11.12 14.08 13.53
C SER A 103 12.03 15.30 13.34
N SER A 104 12.08 15.88 12.14
CA SER A 104 12.91 17.06 11.82
C SER A 104 12.13 18.35 11.95
N LEU A 105 10.80 18.30 12.04
CA LEU A 105 9.95 19.47 12.21
C LEU A 105 9.94 19.94 13.66
N ASN A 106 10.37 21.18 13.88
CA ASN A 106 10.31 21.87 15.17
C ASN A 106 9.06 22.79 15.26
N LYS A 107 8.00 22.45 14.55
CA LYS A 107 6.75 23.21 14.51
C LYS A 107 5.57 22.27 14.51
N GLU A 108 4.52 22.64 15.24
CA GLU A 108 3.23 21.99 15.12
C GLU A 108 2.71 22.15 13.69
N LYS A 109 2.57 21.03 13.01
CA LYS A 109 2.00 20.93 11.67
C LYS A 109 1.14 19.69 11.62
N PRO A 110 -0.08 19.75 11.07
CA PRO A 110 -0.91 18.57 10.96
C PRO A 110 -0.24 17.50 10.08
N VAL A 111 -0.47 16.24 10.42
CA VAL A 111 -0.19 15.12 9.53
C VAL A 111 -1.31 15.06 8.52
N SER A 112 -0.99 15.29 7.24
CA SER A 112 -1.97 15.30 6.15
C SER A 112 -1.86 14.03 5.32
N LEU A 113 -3.00 13.37 5.09
CA LEU A 113 -3.11 12.15 4.29
C LEU A 113 -4.30 12.27 3.34
N GLY A 114 -4.10 11.88 2.10
CA GLY A 114 -5.17 11.87 1.11
C GLY A 114 -5.07 10.68 0.17
N ILE A 115 -6.21 10.21 -0.34
CA ILE A 115 -6.24 9.09 -1.26
C ILE A 115 -7.34 9.26 -2.31
N THR A 116 -6.97 9.02 -3.56
CA THR A 116 -7.91 9.00 -4.69
C THR A 116 -7.96 7.60 -5.28
N PHE A 117 -9.15 7.01 -5.32
CA PHE A 117 -9.34 5.68 -5.86
C PHE A 117 -10.67 5.52 -6.59
N LEU A 118 -10.77 4.47 -7.39
CA LEU A 118 -11.99 4.10 -8.09
C LEU A 118 -12.58 2.83 -7.49
N THR A 119 -13.86 2.87 -7.22
CA THR A 119 -14.72 1.68 -7.05
C THR A 119 -15.28 1.28 -8.42
N GLU A 120 -16.22 0.33 -8.46
CA GLU A 120 -16.89 -0.03 -9.73
C GLU A 120 -17.61 1.15 -10.38
N GLU A 121 -18.21 2.05 -9.59
CA GLU A 121 -19.10 3.09 -10.07
C GLU A 121 -18.63 4.51 -9.76
N LEU A 122 -17.71 4.70 -8.81
CA LEU A 122 -17.39 6.00 -8.23
C LEU A 122 -15.89 6.27 -8.23
N LYS A 123 -15.54 7.51 -8.51
CA LYS A 123 -14.23 8.08 -8.16
C LYS A 123 -14.35 8.73 -6.79
N ILE A 124 -13.59 8.22 -5.84
CA ILE A 124 -13.55 8.68 -4.46
C ILE A 124 -12.27 9.47 -4.25
N ASP A 125 -12.38 10.63 -3.62
CA ASP A 125 -11.24 11.43 -3.18
C ASP A 125 -11.49 11.75 -1.69
N TYR A 126 -10.60 11.26 -0.83
CA TYR A 126 -10.71 11.38 0.63
C TYR A 126 -9.46 11.99 1.20
N ASP A 127 -9.62 13.09 1.94
CA ASP A 127 -8.55 13.84 2.58
C ASP A 127 -8.77 13.88 4.08
N LEU A 128 -7.68 13.76 4.84
CA LEU A 128 -7.65 13.72 6.30
C LEU A 128 -6.44 14.48 6.83
N GLU A 129 -6.65 15.41 7.79
CA GLU A 129 -5.58 16.07 8.54
C GLU A 129 -5.76 15.78 10.03
N LEU A 130 -4.67 15.42 10.67
CA LEU A 130 -4.61 15.01 12.07
C LEU A 130 -3.61 15.91 12.83
N GLU A 131 -4.09 16.53 13.89
CA GLU A 131 -3.22 17.20 14.86
C GLU A 131 -2.72 16.13 15.84
N LEU A 132 -1.47 15.75 15.71
CA LEU A 132 -0.83 14.71 16.53
C LEU A 132 0.22 15.24 17.49
N GLY A 133 0.53 16.55 17.45
CA GLY A 133 1.62 17.17 18.17
C GLY A 133 2.97 17.02 17.45
N GLU A 134 4.04 17.33 18.15
CA GLU A 134 5.40 17.12 17.66
C GLU A 134 5.83 15.63 17.79
N PHE A 135 6.94 15.30 17.15
CA PHE A 135 7.51 13.95 17.27
C PHE A 135 7.85 13.60 18.73
N LEU A 136 7.38 12.44 19.18
CA LEU A 136 7.48 11.92 20.56
C LEU A 136 6.67 12.70 21.62
N ASP A 137 5.88 13.71 21.26
CA ASP A 137 4.99 14.35 22.22
C ASP A 137 3.79 13.43 22.55
N LYS A 138 3.79 12.92 23.78
CA LYS A 138 2.72 12.08 24.33
C LYS A 138 1.66 12.89 25.08
N SER A 139 1.95 14.13 25.39
CA SER A 139 1.09 15.02 26.20
C SER A 139 0.11 15.81 25.35
N PHE A 140 0.36 15.91 24.05
CA PHE A 140 -0.47 16.67 23.12
C PHE A 140 -1.88 16.10 23.00
N GLU A 141 -2.88 16.94 23.09
CA GLU A 141 -4.28 16.54 22.89
C GLU A 141 -4.58 16.42 21.40
N ARG A 142 -4.65 15.20 20.92
CA ARG A 142 -4.80 14.84 19.50
C ARG A 142 -6.24 14.95 19.03
N PHE A 143 -6.43 15.48 17.83
CA PHE A 143 -7.76 15.60 17.22
C PHE A 143 -7.71 15.59 15.69
N VAL A 144 -8.86 15.39 15.06
CA VAL A 144 -9.04 15.49 13.61
C VAL A 144 -9.30 16.95 13.27
N SER A 145 -8.34 17.60 12.58
CA SER A 145 -8.45 19.02 12.18
C SER A 145 -9.22 19.21 10.87
N TYR A 146 -9.07 18.27 9.94
CA TYR A 146 -9.74 18.33 8.65
C TYR A 146 -10.13 16.93 8.18
N GLU A 147 -11.30 16.79 7.56
CA GLU A 147 -11.76 15.58 6.92
C GLU A 147 -12.70 15.94 5.76
N ALA A 148 -12.41 15.46 4.54
CA ALA A 148 -13.23 15.72 3.37
C ALA A 148 -13.43 14.50 2.50
N LEU A 149 -14.60 14.42 1.90
CA LEU A 149 -14.95 13.40 0.92
C LEU A 149 -15.51 14.05 -0.34
N LYS A 150 -14.94 13.70 -1.50
CA LYS A 150 -15.49 14.04 -2.82
C LYS A 150 -15.84 12.77 -3.57
N ILE A 151 -16.91 12.81 -4.35
CA ILE A 151 -17.33 11.73 -5.23
C ILE A 151 -17.49 12.30 -6.64
N ASN A 152 -16.82 11.67 -7.61
CA ASN A 152 -16.84 12.12 -8.99
C ASN A 152 -16.53 13.62 -9.10
N GLU A 153 -15.49 14.06 -8.37
CA GLU A 153 -14.98 15.45 -8.31
C GLU A 153 -15.93 16.45 -7.61
N LYS A 154 -17.05 15.99 -7.05
CA LYS A 154 -18.01 16.85 -6.33
C LYS A 154 -17.89 16.65 -4.84
N PRO A 155 -17.86 17.74 -4.05
CA PRO A 155 -17.79 17.64 -2.58
C PRO A 155 -19.04 16.96 -2.04
N ILE A 156 -18.87 16.10 -1.06
CA ILE A 156 -19.92 15.39 -0.34
C ILE A 156 -20.04 15.95 1.07
N PHE A 157 -18.94 15.98 1.79
CA PHE A 157 -18.81 16.67 3.04
C PHE A 157 -17.41 17.25 3.23
N GLU A 158 -17.33 18.27 4.06
CA GLU A 158 -16.09 18.85 4.56
C GLU A 158 -16.26 19.14 6.05
N ARG A 159 -15.28 18.69 6.83
CA ARG A 159 -15.17 18.96 8.27
C ARG A 159 -13.91 19.76 8.53
N ARG A 160 -14.05 20.84 9.28
CA ARG A 160 -12.95 21.64 9.85
C ARG A 160 -13.14 21.72 11.36
N LYS A 161 -12.38 20.94 12.13
CA LYS A 161 -12.57 20.75 13.57
C LYS A 161 -14.03 20.37 13.89
N ASP A 162 -14.77 21.28 14.53
CA ASP A 162 -16.16 21.07 14.94
C ASP A 162 -17.17 21.52 13.87
N ASN A 163 -16.72 22.21 12.82
CA ASN A 163 -17.62 22.65 11.77
C ASN A 163 -17.71 21.60 10.66
N ILE A 164 -18.92 21.10 10.41
CA ILE A 164 -19.20 20.09 9.41
C ILE A 164 -20.20 20.65 8.40
N GLU A 165 -19.80 20.61 7.13
CA GLU A 165 -20.64 21.01 6.01
C GLU A 165 -20.91 19.81 5.11
N VAL A 166 -22.19 19.50 4.90
CA VAL A 166 -22.62 18.42 4.02
C VAL A 166 -23.29 19.00 2.78
N SER A 167 -22.77 18.67 1.61
CA SER A 167 -23.24 19.17 0.34
C SER A 167 -24.52 18.46 -0.14
N LYS A 168 -25.40 19.21 -0.82
CA LYS A 168 -26.57 18.64 -1.48
C LYS A 168 -26.13 17.78 -2.67
N ASN A 169 -26.45 16.48 -2.61
CA ASN A 169 -25.94 15.56 -3.62
C ASN A 169 -26.93 14.39 -3.81
N LYS A 170 -26.86 13.73 -4.97
CA LYS A 170 -27.72 12.60 -5.31
C LYS A 170 -27.52 11.36 -4.44
N HIS A 171 -26.37 11.28 -3.77
CA HIS A 171 -26.01 10.16 -2.88
C HIS A 171 -26.44 10.38 -1.43
N SER A 172 -26.98 11.56 -1.10
CA SER A 172 -27.46 11.90 0.24
C SER A 172 -28.88 11.40 0.47
N ASN A 173 -29.22 11.11 1.72
CA ASN A 173 -30.58 10.77 2.16
C ASN A 173 -31.60 11.83 1.74
N ALA A 174 -32.87 11.44 1.66
CA ALA A 174 -33.98 12.36 1.30
C ALA A 174 -34.06 13.59 2.23
N ARG A 175 -33.76 13.43 3.52
CA ARG A 175 -33.72 14.52 4.50
C ARG A 175 -32.67 15.58 4.18
N MET A 176 -31.54 15.20 3.55
CA MET A 176 -30.49 16.13 3.14
C MET A 176 -30.88 17.00 1.94
N LYS A 177 -31.99 16.71 1.27
CA LYS A 177 -32.47 17.48 0.13
C LYS A 177 -33.14 18.79 0.57
N THR A 178 -33.57 18.89 1.83
CA THR A 178 -34.13 20.11 2.42
C THR A 178 -33.07 20.92 3.17
N GLU A 179 -33.25 22.23 3.25
CA GLU A 179 -32.33 23.10 3.98
C GLU A 179 -32.39 22.85 5.49
N GLU A 180 -33.58 22.68 6.01
CA GLU A 180 -33.84 22.36 7.44
C GLU A 180 -33.19 21.03 7.84
N GLY A 181 -33.34 20.01 7.00
CA GLY A 181 -32.73 18.70 7.25
C GLY A 181 -31.20 18.77 7.29
N ARG A 182 -30.55 19.61 6.43
CA ARG A 182 -29.10 19.82 6.47
C ARG A 182 -28.66 20.58 7.72
N LYS A 183 -29.35 21.64 8.11
CA LYS A 183 -29.07 22.37 9.35
C LYS A 183 -29.14 21.45 10.57
N LEU A 184 -30.19 20.64 10.66
CA LEU A 184 -30.37 19.67 11.76
C LEU A 184 -29.23 18.63 11.78
N ILE A 185 -28.84 18.08 10.62
CA ILE A 185 -27.78 17.09 10.56
C ILE A 185 -26.42 17.70 10.89
N ASN A 186 -26.15 18.91 10.40
CA ASN A 186 -24.92 19.63 10.75
C ASN A 186 -24.86 19.90 12.26
N GLN A 187 -25.96 20.26 12.89
CA GLN A 187 -26.05 20.44 14.34
C GLN A 187 -25.82 19.13 15.10
N LEU A 188 -26.53 18.06 14.74
CA LEU A 188 -26.39 16.73 15.38
C LEU A 188 -24.97 16.17 15.21
N SER A 189 -24.35 16.38 14.03
CA SER A 189 -22.99 15.94 13.79
C SER A 189 -21.98 16.71 14.60
N LYS A 190 -22.23 18.00 14.81
CA LYS A 190 -21.38 18.89 15.60
C LYS A 190 -21.44 18.55 17.09
N GLU A 191 -22.61 18.27 17.61
CA GLU A 191 -22.82 17.98 19.04
C GLU A 191 -22.48 16.53 19.43
N GLY A 192 -22.55 15.59 18.47
CA GLY A 192 -22.40 14.15 18.71
C GLY A 192 -21.06 13.53 18.29
N LEU A 193 -20.15 14.29 17.65
CA LEU A 193 -18.90 13.76 17.15
C LEU A 193 -17.73 14.11 18.07
N HIS A 194 -17.08 13.09 18.62
CA HIS A 194 -15.88 13.27 19.42
C HIS A 194 -14.72 13.83 18.58
N PRO A 195 -13.86 14.76 19.09
CA PRO A 195 -12.74 15.33 18.32
C PRO A 195 -11.79 14.29 17.70
N LYS A 196 -11.64 13.13 18.31
CA LYS A 196 -10.80 12.02 17.84
C LYS A 196 -11.49 11.08 16.85
N GLU A 197 -12.79 11.23 16.59
CA GLU A 197 -13.56 10.37 15.69
C GLU A 197 -13.63 10.93 14.27
N LEU A 198 -13.67 10.03 13.27
CA LEU A 198 -13.91 10.38 11.89
C LEU A 198 -15.40 10.58 11.61
N PHE A 199 -15.73 11.62 10.90
CA PHE A 199 -17.10 11.88 10.47
C PHE A 199 -17.58 10.82 9.46
N LEU A 200 -16.70 10.37 8.54
CA LEU A 200 -17.01 9.31 7.57
C LEU A 200 -17.59 8.06 8.23
N SER A 201 -16.93 7.55 9.27
CA SER A 201 -17.26 6.27 9.88
C SER A 201 -18.40 6.35 10.90
N ASN A 202 -18.56 7.50 11.53
CA ASN A 202 -19.55 7.71 12.62
C ASN A 202 -20.74 8.57 12.14
N GLY A 203 -20.57 9.86 11.96
CA GLY A 203 -21.67 10.76 11.62
C GLY A 203 -22.19 10.54 10.20
N PHE A 204 -21.33 10.56 9.19
CA PHE A 204 -21.73 10.44 7.79
C PHE A 204 -22.37 9.08 7.49
N LYS A 205 -21.77 8.00 7.98
CA LYS A 205 -22.29 6.64 7.81
C LYS A 205 -23.68 6.45 8.43
N ASN A 206 -23.87 6.97 9.63
CA ASN A 206 -25.10 6.70 10.39
C ASN A 206 -26.24 7.67 10.03
N ILE A 207 -25.91 8.91 9.67
CA ILE A 207 -26.90 9.99 9.52
C ILE A 207 -27.13 10.36 8.06
N VAL A 208 -26.05 10.43 7.24
CA VAL A 208 -26.12 11.03 5.90
C VAL A 208 -26.27 10.00 4.80
N SER A 209 -25.31 9.10 4.66
CA SER A 209 -25.31 8.11 3.57
C SER A 209 -24.60 6.80 3.96
N PRO A 210 -25.30 5.84 4.55
CA PRO A 210 -24.75 4.52 4.85
C PRO A 210 -24.18 3.81 3.62
N GLY A 211 -24.85 3.94 2.48
CA GLY A 211 -24.47 3.29 1.23
C GLY A 211 -23.11 3.75 0.72
N VAL A 212 -22.85 5.06 0.70
CA VAL A 212 -21.58 5.63 0.28
C VAL A 212 -20.47 5.31 1.30
N ALA A 213 -20.73 5.51 2.57
CA ALA A 213 -19.77 5.21 3.63
C ALA A 213 -19.33 3.73 3.57
N ASN A 214 -20.28 2.80 3.41
CA ASN A 214 -19.97 1.39 3.30
C ASN A 214 -19.14 1.06 2.04
N LYS A 215 -19.38 1.71 0.88
CA LYS A 215 -18.55 1.54 -0.32
C LYS A 215 -17.11 1.97 -0.07
N VAL A 216 -16.90 3.13 0.58
CA VAL A 216 -15.57 3.64 0.93
C VAL A 216 -14.89 2.69 1.93
N LEU A 217 -15.55 2.34 3.03
CA LEU A 217 -15.01 1.45 4.05
C LEU A 217 -14.73 0.03 3.52
N SER A 218 -15.57 -0.48 2.61
CA SER A 218 -15.37 -1.77 1.96
C SER A 218 -14.11 -1.77 1.11
N TRP A 219 -13.84 -0.69 0.37
CA TRP A 219 -12.62 -0.57 -0.41
C TRP A 219 -11.37 -0.63 0.48
N PHE A 220 -11.33 0.13 1.58
CA PHE A 220 -10.23 0.07 2.54
C PHE A 220 -10.05 -1.31 3.18
N ARG A 221 -11.15 -2.03 3.40
CA ARG A 221 -11.12 -3.36 4.06
C ARG A 221 -10.73 -4.49 3.12
N ASN A 222 -11.29 -4.49 1.91
CA ASN A 222 -11.26 -5.63 1.01
C ASN A 222 -10.33 -5.44 -0.19
N ASP A 223 -10.24 -4.19 -0.72
CA ASP A 223 -9.58 -3.89 -1.98
C ASP A 223 -8.19 -3.26 -1.78
N LEU A 224 -7.85 -2.84 -0.56
CA LEU A 224 -6.53 -2.35 -0.19
C LEU A 224 -5.84 -3.35 0.74
N ARG A 225 -4.78 -3.98 0.25
CA ARG A 225 -4.02 -5.01 0.96
C ARG A 225 -2.58 -4.60 1.11
N ILE A 226 -2.01 -4.83 2.28
CA ILE A 226 -0.64 -4.45 2.60
C ILE A 226 0.05 -5.64 3.25
N LEU A 227 1.26 -5.94 2.78
CA LEU A 227 2.11 -7.00 3.29
C LEU A 227 3.48 -6.42 3.65
N TYR A 228 3.86 -6.54 4.90
CA TYR A 228 5.20 -6.21 5.37
C TYR A 228 6.13 -7.42 5.32
N HIS A 229 7.43 -7.16 5.23
CA HIS A 229 8.46 -8.19 5.24
C HIS A 229 8.37 -9.13 6.45
N SER A 230 8.02 -8.60 7.61
CA SER A 230 7.98 -9.31 8.89
C SER A 230 6.68 -10.07 9.14
N GLU A 231 5.66 -9.94 8.29
CA GLU A 231 4.37 -10.57 8.52
C GLU A 231 4.32 -11.99 7.92
N ASN A 232 4.08 -12.96 8.78
CA ASN A 232 3.62 -14.28 8.35
C ASN A 232 2.17 -14.13 7.89
N VAL A 233 1.93 -14.31 6.60
CA VAL A 233 0.59 -14.18 6.01
C VAL A 233 -0.30 -15.26 6.59
N ARG A 234 -1.34 -14.85 7.29
CA ARG A 234 -2.41 -15.75 7.70
C ARG A 234 -3.27 -16.04 6.46
N VAL A 235 -3.13 -17.21 5.90
CA VAL A 235 -4.12 -17.72 4.94
C VAL A 235 -5.37 -18.02 5.77
N GLY A 236 -6.38 -17.15 5.69
CA GLY A 236 -7.61 -17.32 6.43
C GLY A 236 -8.27 -18.64 6.01
N GLY A 237 -8.25 -19.61 6.90
CA GLY A 237 -8.99 -20.85 6.77
C GLY A 237 -10.49 -20.58 6.92
N GLY A 238 -11.13 -20.09 5.86
CA GLY A 238 -12.59 -20.18 5.73
C GLY A 238 -12.97 -21.66 5.63
N ALA A 239 -14.04 -22.04 6.32
CA ALA A 239 -14.50 -23.41 6.52
C ALA A 239 -14.92 -24.20 5.25
N ASN A 240 -14.67 -23.71 4.04
CA ASN A 240 -14.97 -24.42 2.80
C ASN A 240 -13.77 -25.26 2.35
N SER A 241 -13.84 -26.56 2.58
CA SER A 241 -12.80 -27.54 2.28
C SER A 241 -12.33 -27.55 0.82
N GLU A 242 -13.19 -27.37 -0.16
CA GLU A 242 -12.88 -27.41 -1.58
C GLU A 242 -12.03 -26.20 -2.04
N SER A 243 -12.34 -24.98 -1.57
CA SER A 243 -11.56 -23.80 -1.90
C SER A 243 -10.14 -23.86 -1.31
N ASN A 244 -9.99 -24.45 -0.15
CA ASN A 244 -8.69 -24.63 0.50
C ASN A 244 -7.83 -25.66 -0.22
N GLN A 245 -8.42 -26.76 -0.71
CA GLN A 245 -7.72 -27.79 -1.46
C GLN A 245 -7.17 -27.23 -2.79
N PHE A 246 -7.98 -26.49 -3.53
CA PHE A 246 -7.55 -25.84 -4.77
C PHE A 246 -6.39 -24.86 -4.55
N ILE A 247 -6.45 -24.04 -3.49
CA ILE A 247 -5.34 -23.14 -3.13
C ILE A 247 -4.07 -23.94 -2.81
N LEU A 248 -4.16 -25.01 -2.05
CA LEU A 248 -3.02 -25.86 -1.70
C LEU A 248 -2.41 -26.57 -2.92
N GLU A 249 -3.21 -26.97 -3.90
CA GLU A 249 -2.74 -27.54 -5.17
C GLU A 249 -2.00 -26.50 -6.00
N LEU A 250 -2.54 -25.26 -6.11
CA LEU A 250 -1.87 -24.14 -6.77
C LEU A 250 -0.55 -23.77 -6.07
N LEU A 251 -0.56 -23.69 -4.74
CA LEU A 251 0.65 -23.45 -3.95
C LEU A 251 1.71 -24.52 -4.19
N SER A 252 1.30 -25.81 -4.23
CA SER A 252 2.20 -26.91 -4.47
C SER A 252 2.81 -26.84 -5.87
N SER A 253 2.01 -26.45 -6.88
CA SER A 253 2.48 -26.26 -8.25
C SER A 253 3.44 -25.06 -8.36
N ALA A 254 3.11 -23.96 -7.70
CA ALA A 254 3.94 -22.75 -7.68
C ALA A 254 5.27 -22.98 -6.94
N ALA A 255 5.26 -23.70 -5.81
CA ALA A 255 6.47 -24.06 -5.08
C ALA A 255 7.41 -24.95 -5.92
N LYS A 256 6.86 -25.92 -6.66
CA LYS A 256 7.64 -26.73 -7.60
C LYS A 256 8.28 -25.87 -8.70
N ALA A 257 7.56 -24.88 -9.21
CA ALA A 257 8.07 -23.97 -10.23
C ALA A 257 9.26 -23.14 -9.75
N ILE A 258 9.36 -22.86 -8.44
CA ILE A 258 10.52 -22.18 -7.83
C ILE A 258 11.57 -23.14 -7.26
N GLY A 259 11.42 -24.46 -7.48
CA GLY A 259 12.44 -25.45 -7.15
C GLY A 259 12.21 -26.25 -5.87
N SER A 260 11.08 -26.13 -5.19
CA SER A 260 10.75 -26.99 -4.04
C SER A 260 10.59 -28.45 -4.49
N LYS A 261 11.11 -29.36 -3.66
CA LYS A 261 11.01 -30.81 -3.86
C LYS A 261 9.85 -31.44 -3.11
N SER A 262 9.07 -30.66 -2.36
CA SER A 262 7.91 -31.15 -1.63
C SER A 262 6.83 -31.64 -2.59
N LEU A 263 6.15 -32.72 -2.19
CA LEU A 263 5.05 -33.31 -2.96
C LEU A 263 3.82 -32.42 -2.96
N SER A 264 3.51 -31.91 -1.79
CA SER A 264 2.39 -30.99 -1.50
C SER A 264 2.65 -30.23 -0.22
N PHE A 265 1.76 -29.29 0.07
CA PHE A 265 1.76 -28.50 1.30
C PHE A 265 0.43 -28.68 2.03
N SER A 266 0.46 -28.52 3.36
CA SER A 266 -0.74 -28.53 4.18
C SER A 266 -0.63 -27.48 5.29
N PHE A 267 -1.78 -26.99 5.77
CA PHE A 267 -1.85 -26.16 6.98
C PHE A 267 -2.38 -27.00 8.14
N ASP A 268 -1.77 -26.86 9.31
CA ASP A 268 -2.33 -27.46 10.51
C ASP A 268 -3.48 -26.62 11.04
N SER A 269 -4.68 -27.23 11.07
CA SER A 269 -5.89 -26.65 11.63
C SER A 269 -6.07 -26.95 13.13
N HIS A 270 -5.21 -27.75 13.73
CA HIS A 270 -5.35 -28.26 15.10
C HIS A 270 -4.44 -27.63 16.14
N CYS A 271 -3.58 -26.69 15.76
CA CYS A 271 -2.78 -25.98 16.74
C CYS A 271 -3.66 -25.13 17.65
N SER A 272 -3.62 -25.38 18.96
CA SER A 272 -4.40 -24.69 20.00
C SER A 272 -4.07 -23.20 20.13
N ASP A 273 -2.95 -22.77 19.57
CA ASP A 273 -2.63 -21.36 19.35
C ASP A 273 -3.36 -20.84 18.09
N LYS A 274 -4.50 -20.21 18.30
CA LYS A 274 -5.32 -19.54 17.26
C LYS A 274 -4.56 -18.49 16.43
N GLU A 275 -3.27 -18.31 16.67
CA GLU A 275 -2.44 -17.25 16.09
C GLU A 275 -1.48 -17.71 14.98
N LYS A 276 -1.22 -19.00 14.77
CA LYS A 276 -0.25 -19.46 13.76
C LYS A 276 -0.80 -20.63 12.94
N ASN A 277 -1.19 -20.37 11.70
CA ASN A 277 -1.32 -21.42 10.70
C ASN A 277 0.09 -21.86 10.29
N VAL A 278 0.55 -22.97 10.81
CA VAL A 278 1.86 -23.54 10.46
C VAL A 278 1.75 -24.26 9.13
N LEU A 279 2.64 -23.91 8.19
CA LEU A 279 2.74 -24.56 6.89
C LEU A 279 3.62 -25.81 7.01
N PHE A 280 3.13 -26.93 6.51
CA PHE A 280 3.84 -28.21 6.46
C PHE A 280 4.14 -28.61 5.02
N SER A 281 5.38 -29.02 4.78
CA SER A 281 5.85 -29.66 3.55
C SER A 281 5.67 -31.17 3.65
N VAL A 282 4.93 -31.74 2.72
CA VAL A 282 4.74 -33.19 2.62
C VAL A 282 5.82 -33.77 1.72
N VAL A 283 6.63 -34.64 2.28
CA VAL A 283 7.76 -35.29 1.59
C VAL A 283 7.62 -36.80 1.62
N LYS A 284 8.34 -37.52 0.75
CA LYS A 284 8.49 -38.96 0.84
C LYS A 284 9.81 -39.32 1.52
N ASP A 285 9.75 -40.24 2.47
CA ASP A 285 10.96 -40.85 3.03
C ASP A 285 11.58 -41.85 2.06
N VAL A 286 12.72 -42.44 2.41
CA VAL A 286 13.44 -43.45 1.63
C VAL A 286 12.62 -44.71 1.40
N LYS A 287 11.61 -45.00 2.23
CA LYS A 287 10.71 -46.16 2.13
C LYS A 287 9.43 -45.86 1.36
N GLY A 288 9.27 -44.60 0.91
CA GLY A 288 8.12 -44.13 0.15
C GLY A 288 6.93 -43.67 1.01
N ALA A 289 7.06 -43.66 2.35
CA ALA A 289 6.03 -43.16 3.24
C ALA A 289 5.97 -41.62 3.17
N ARG A 290 4.76 -41.04 3.29
CA ARG A 290 4.56 -39.58 3.29
C ARG A 290 4.69 -39.07 4.72
N THR A 291 5.53 -38.07 4.89
CA THR A 291 5.74 -37.40 6.17
C THR A 291 5.54 -35.90 6.01
N ALA A 292 4.82 -35.28 6.94
CA ALA A 292 4.69 -33.83 7.03
C ALA A 292 5.78 -33.25 7.94
N ILE A 293 6.52 -32.29 7.42
CA ILE A 293 7.59 -31.58 8.16
C ILE A 293 7.26 -30.10 8.14
N ASN A 294 7.50 -29.38 9.24
CA ASN A 294 7.34 -27.93 9.25
C ASN A 294 8.15 -27.28 8.11
N SER A 295 7.49 -26.52 7.25
CA SER A 295 8.12 -25.91 6.09
C SER A 295 9.24 -24.94 6.43
N GLU A 296 9.19 -24.25 7.58
CA GLU A 296 10.27 -23.38 8.06
C GLU A 296 11.57 -24.16 8.34
N ILE A 297 11.47 -25.46 8.62
CA ILE A 297 12.62 -26.34 8.86
C ILE A 297 13.11 -27.00 7.56
N TYR A 298 12.19 -27.33 6.65
CA TYR A 298 12.49 -28.15 5.48
C TYR A 298 12.78 -27.33 4.22
N GLU A 299 12.06 -26.23 4.00
CA GLU A 299 12.19 -25.40 2.82
C GLU A 299 13.21 -24.26 3.03
N SER A 300 13.64 -23.65 1.93
CA SER A 300 14.40 -22.39 2.01
C SER A 300 13.51 -21.25 2.52
N TYR A 301 14.12 -20.27 3.19
CA TYR A 301 13.40 -19.07 3.62
C TYR A 301 12.64 -18.39 2.46
N GLY A 302 13.27 -18.30 1.27
CA GLY A 302 12.62 -17.74 0.07
C GLY A 302 11.41 -18.55 -0.39
N THR A 303 11.46 -19.89 -0.31
CA THR A 303 10.31 -20.76 -0.63
C THR A 303 9.17 -20.52 0.35
N VAL A 304 9.45 -20.49 1.65
CA VAL A 304 8.43 -20.25 2.69
C VAL A 304 7.79 -18.89 2.48
N ARG A 305 8.58 -17.83 2.27
CA ARG A 305 8.10 -16.49 2.01
C ARG A 305 7.22 -16.43 0.75
N PHE A 306 7.66 -17.03 -0.34
CA PHE A 306 6.88 -17.14 -1.56
C PHE A 306 5.52 -17.81 -1.31
N MET A 307 5.51 -18.90 -0.56
CA MET A 307 4.29 -19.64 -0.21
C MET A 307 3.30 -18.81 0.60
N HIS A 308 3.79 -17.96 1.48
CA HIS A 308 2.93 -17.04 2.23
C HIS A 308 2.39 -15.90 1.36
N MET A 309 3.17 -15.39 0.44
CA MET A 309 2.82 -14.25 -0.41
C MET A 309 1.90 -14.61 -1.59
N PHE A 310 2.12 -15.78 -2.20
CA PHE A 310 1.46 -16.20 -3.42
C PHE A 310 -0.09 -16.24 -3.32
N PRO A 311 -0.71 -16.72 -2.23
CA PRO A 311 -2.17 -16.67 -2.06
C PRO A 311 -2.73 -15.24 -2.04
N LEU A 312 -1.99 -14.27 -1.53
CA LEU A 312 -2.40 -12.86 -1.54
C LEU A 312 -2.38 -12.30 -2.95
N ILE A 313 -1.36 -12.63 -3.74
CA ILE A 313 -1.26 -12.24 -5.15
C ILE A 313 -2.43 -12.85 -5.94
N LEU A 314 -2.69 -14.16 -5.79
CA LEU A 314 -3.84 -14.81 -6.43
C LEU A 314 -5.16 -14.15 -6.05
N SER A 315 -5.32 -13.87 -4.76
CA SER A 315 -6.51 -13.18 -4.26
C SER A 315 -6.64 -11.77 -4.82
N ALA A 316 -5.53 -11.02 -4.93
CA ALA A 316 -5.53 -9.69 -5.52
C ALA A 316 -5.95 -9.72 -6.98
N ILE A 317 -5.37 -10.60 -7.79
CA ILE A 317 -5.75 -10.80 -9.19
C ILE A 317 -7.23 -11.17 -9.33
N LYS A 318 -7.72 -12.09 -8.49
CA LYS A 318 -9.13 -12.53 -8.50
C LYS A 318 -10.11 -11.41 -8.15
N THR A 319 -9.75 -10.54 -7.23
CA THR A 319 -10.66 -9.48 -6.72
C THR A 319 -10.42 -8.11 -7.34
N GLY A 320 -9.34 -7.91 -8.10
CA GLY A 320 -8.96 -6.58 -8.61
C GLY A 320 -8.45 -5.64 -7.53
N SER A 321 -7.83 -6.18 -6.47
CA SER A 321 -7.37 -5.41 -5.32
C SER A 321 -6.05 -4.70 -5.59
N VAL A 322 -5.78 -3.66 -4.81
CA VAL A 322 -4.48 -2.96 -4.73
C VAL A 322 -3.64 -3.67 -3.67
N LEU A 323 -2.47 -4.15 -4.05
CA LEU A 323 -1.55 -4.88 -3.19
C LEU A 323 -0.26 -4.10 -3.02
N PHE A 324 0.03 -3.68 -1.79
CA PHE A 324 1.31 -3.11 -1.39
C PHE A 324 2.17 -4.19 -0.73
N ILE A 325 3.42 -4.33 -1.15
CA ILE A 325 4.37 -5.30 -0.57
C ILE A 325 5.67 -4.60 -0.23
N ASP A 326 6.06 -4.66 1.04
CA ASP A 326 7.36 -4.17 1.50
C ASP A 326 8.42 -5.25 1.24
N GLU A 327 9.54 -4.87 0.59
CA GLU A 327 10.64 -5.77 0.22
C GLU A 327 10.17 -7.03 -0.53
N PHE A 328 9.49 -6.81 -1.67
CA PHE A 328 8.84 -7.87 -2.44
C PHE A 328 9.78 -9.03 -2.83
N ASP A 329 11.02 -8.71 -3.16
CA ASP A 329 12.03 -9.63 -3.67
C ASP A 329 12.93 -10.26 -2.59
N ALA A 330 12.72 -9.91 -1.31
CA ALA A 330 13.56 -10.43 -0.26
C ALA A 330 13.60 -11.96 -0.24
N SER A 331 14.79 -12.51 -0.45
CA SER A 331 15.07 -13.97 -0.48
C SER A 331 14.38 -14.78 -1.58
N ILE A 332 13.68 -14.16 -2.52
CA ILE A 332 13.03 -14.83 -3.65
C ILE A 332 13.86 -14.61 -4.93
N HIS A 333 14.00 -15.67 -5.74
CA HIS A 333 14.77 -15.58 -6.97
C HIS A 333 14.16 -14.52 -7.92
N PRO A 334 14.97 -13.59 -8.49
CA PRO A 334 14.47 -12.49 -9.32
C PRO A 334 13.57 -12.90 -10.47
N MET A 335 13.84 -14.02 -11.12
CA MET A 335 13.00 -14.52 -12.21
C MET A 335 11.58 -14.88 -11.77
N ALA A 336 11.40 -15.39 -10.54
CA ALA A 336 10.08 -15.64 -9.98
C ALA A 336 9.32 -14.34 -9.75
N ILE A 337 10.00 -13.31 -9.24
CA ILE A 337 9.43 -11.97 -9.04
C ILE A 337 9.05 -11.34 -10.40
N MET A 338 9.91 -11.40 -11.43
CA MET A 338 9.59 -10.89 -12.77
C MET A 338 8.36 -11.60 -13.36
N SER A 339 8.26 -12.92 -13.16
CA SER A 339 7.09 -13.69 -13.59
C SER A 339 5.82 -13.21 -12.90
N LEU A 340 5.86 -12.94 -11.58
CA LEU A 340 4.72 -12.39 -10.84
C LEU A 340 4.34 -10.99 -11.30
N ILE A 341 5.31 -10.10 -11.56
CA ILE A 341 5.06 -8.76 -12.11
C ILE A 341 4.34 -8.87 -13.46
N ASN A 342 4.82 -9.77 -14.33
CA ASN A 342 4.20 -9.99 -15.62
C ASN A 342 2.75 -10.52 -15.54
N VAL A 343 2.38 -11.21 -14.45
CA VAL A 343 0.98 -11.59 -14.20
C VAL A 343 0.08 -10.36 -14.04
N PHE A 344 0.55 -9.32 -13.34
CA PHE A 344 -0.21 -8.06 -13.22
C PHE A 344 -0.27 -7.28 -14.55
N HIS A 345 0.75 -7.39 -15.39
CA HIS A 345 0.81 -6.76 -16.71
C HIS A 345 0.00 -7.51 -17.78
N ASN A 346 -0.37 -8.75 -17.54
CA ASN A 346 -1.10 -9.55 -18.51
C ASN A 346 -2.60 -9.29 -18.44
N GLU A 347 -3.16 -8.62 -19.45
CA GLU A 347 -4.59 -8.27 -19.54
C GLU A 347 -5.52 -9.49 -19.55
N GLU A 348 -5.06 -10.64 -20.05
CA GLU A 348 -5.86 -11.88 -20.07
C GLU A 348 -5.97 -12.53 -18.69
N ILE A 349 -4.96 -12.31 -17.83
CA ILE A 349 -4.93 -12.82 -16.46
C ILE A 349 -5.52 -11.79 -15.50
N ASN A 350 -5.05 -10.54 -15.58
CA ASN A 350 -5.46 -9.44 -14.70
C ASN A 350 -6.75 -8.74 -15.16
N LYS A 351 -7.77 -9.50 -15.49
CA LYS A 351 -9.07 -8.98 -16.00
C LYS A 351 -9.80 -8.06 -15.03
N ASN A 352 -9.57 -8.24 -13.74
CA ASN A 352 -10.24 -7.46 -12.70
C ASN A 352 -9.48 -6.18 -12.31
N GLY A 353 -8.31 -5.94 -12.93
CA GLY A 353 -7.55 -4.71 -12.75
C GLY A 353 -6.86 -4.60 -11.38
N ALA A 354 -6.24 -5.67 -10.91
CA ALA A 354 -5.39 -5.65 -9.74
C ALA A 354 -4.16 -4.77 -9.95
N GLN A 355 -3.67 -4.14 -8.87
CA GLN A 355 -2.48 -3.30 -8.87
C GLN A 355 -1.45 -3.84 -7.89
N LEU A 356 -0.17 -3.83 -8.29
CA LEU A 356 0.97 -4.22 -7.47
C LEU A 356 1.88 -3.02 -7.23
N ILE A 357 2.03 -2.62 -5.99
CA ILE A 357 2.97 -1.59 -5.57
C ILE A 357 3.97 -2.22 -4.59
N PHE A 358 5.26 -2.07 -4.84
CA PHE A 358 6.26 -2.66 -3.98
C PHE A 358 7.55 -1.85 -3.96
N ASN A 359 8.32 -2.01 -2.90
CA ASN A 359 9.69 -1.53 -2.86
C ASN A 359 10.69 -2.68 -2.99
N THR A 360 11.86 -2.36 -3.44
CA THR A 360 12.98 -3.29 -3.61
C THR A 360 14.32 -2.56 -3.50
N HIS A 361 15.36 -3.32 -3.14
CA HIS A 361 16.75 -2.89 -3.25
C HIS A 361 17.47 -3.49 -4.46
N ASN A 362 16.81 -4.37 -5.21
CA ASN A 362 17.41 -5.11 -6.30
C ASN A 362 17.29 -4.34 -7.63
N PRO A 363 18.39 -3.81 -8.18
CA PRO A 363 18.36 -3.02 -9.41
C PRO A 363 18.06 -3.83 -10.68
N ILE A 364 18.00 -5.17 -10.61
CA ILE A 364 17.73 -6.04 -11.75
C ILE A 364 16.35 -5.78 -12.38
N PHE A 365 15.40 -5.25 -11.60
CA PHE A 365 14.07 -4.89 -12.11
C PHE A 365 14.04 -3.51 -12.78
N LEU A 366 15.14 -2.73 -12.78
CA LEU A 366 15.29 -1.51 -13.57
C LEU A 366 15.49 -1.86 -15.06
N ASN A 367 14.39 -2.27 -15.68
CA ASN A 367 14.38 -2.80 -17.03
C ASN A 367 13.23 -2.20 -17.84
N ALA A 368 13.56 -1.55 -18.96
CA ALA A 368 12.62 -0.90 -19.85
C ALA A 368 11.61 -1.87 -20.53
N ASN A 369 11.91 -3.15 -20.54
CA ASN A 369 10.98 -4.17 -21.04
C ASN A 369 10.04 -4.72 -19.96
N LEU A 370 10.34 -4.46 -18.69
CA LEU A 370 9.51 -4.88 -17.56
C LEU A 370 8.60 -3.76 -17.09
N PHE A 371 9.11 -2.53 -17.00
CA PHE A 371 8.37 -1.38 -16.47
C PHE A 371 8.39 -0.19 -17.43
N ARG A 372 7.29 0.54 -17.41
CA ARG A 372 7.23 1.90 -17.93
C ARG A 372 8.06 2.83 -17.03
N ARG A 373 8.53 3.94 -17.56
CA ARG A 373 9.29 4.92 -16.74
C ARG A 373 8.45 5.51 -15.61
N ASP A 374 7.15 5.68 -15.82
CA ASP A 374 6.22 6.17 -14.80
C ASP A 374 5.83 5.13 -13.74
N GLU A 375 6.11 3.84 -13.97
CA GLU A 375 6.01 2.78 -12.96
C GLU A 375 7.22 2.75 -12.01
N ILE A 376 8.39 3.25 -12.47
CA ILE A 376 9.62 3.28 -11.67
C ILE A 376 9.68 4.58 -10.88
N LYS A 377 9.71 4.47 -9.55
CA LYS A 377 9.79 5.59 -8.62
C LYS A 377 11.04 5.50 -7.78
N PHE A 378 11.61 6.64 -7.45
CA PHE A 378 12.76 6.77 -6.58
C PHE A 378 12.35 7.56 -5.33
N VAL A 379 12.83 7.10 -4.19
CA VAL A 379 12.75 7.83 -2.91
C VAL A 379 14.15 8.14 -2.47
N ASP A 380 14.43 9.41 -2.36
CA ASP A 380 15.72 9.92 -1.90
C ASP A 380 15.57 10.72 -0.63
N ARG A 381 16.68 10.91 0.08
CA ARG A 381 16.70 11.65 1.31
C ARG A 381 17.57 12.89 1.11
N GLU A 382 16.99 14.05 1.32
CA GLU A 382 17.66 15.34 1.22
C GLU A 382 18.59 15.58 2.42
N GLU A 383 19.44 16.58 2.32
CA GLU A 383 20.39 16.97 3.38
C GLU A 383 19.68 17.34 4.70
N ASN A 384 18.47 17.88 4.63
CA ASN A 384 17.62 18.17 5.80
C ASN A 384 16.97 16.92 6.42
N ASN A 385 17.31 15.71 5.95
CA ASN A 385 16.70 14.45 6.32
C ASN A 385 15.23 14.25 5.89
N SER A 386 14.65 15.14 5.07
CA SER A 386 13.35 14.91 4.46
C SER A 386 13.44 13.93 3.29
N SER A 387 12.41 13.10 3.13
CA SER A 387 12.30 12.21 1.98
C SER A 387 11.51 12.87 0.85
N THR A 388 11.99 12.68 -0.37
CA THR A 388 11.29 13.09 -1.60
C THR A 388 11.04 11.89 -2.49
N ILE A 389 9.98 11.93 -3.29
CA ILE A 389 9.66 10.91 -4.29
C ILE A 389 9.57 11.52 -5.67
N TYR A 390 10.16 10.86 -6.65
CA TYR A 390 10.08 11.23 -8.05
C TYR A 390 10.05 9.99 -8.94
N SER A 391 9.62 10.16 -10.18
CA SER A 391 9.49 9.08 -11.15
C SER A 391 10.66 9.13 -12.17
N LEU A 392 11.03 7.98 -12.72
CA LEU A 392 11.96 7.95 -13.85
C LEU A 392 11.41 8.72 -15.08
N SER A 393 10.10 8.89 -15.17
CA SER A 393 9.48 9.70 -16.22
C SER A 393 9.74 11.21 -16.08
N ASP A 394 10.08 11.70 -14.88
CA ASP A 394 10.32 13.12 -14.61
C ASP A 394 11.63 13.63 -15.24
N PHE A 395 12.55 12.72 -15.55
CA PHE A 395 13.80 13.05 -16.29
C PHE A 395 13.57 13.43 -17.76
N GLY A 396 12.36 13.36 -18.28
CA GLY A 396 12.08 13.66 -19.69
C GLY A 396 12.70 12.64 -20.65
N THR A 397 12.77 12.98 -21.95
CA THR A 397 13.35 12.11 -23.00
C THR A 397 14.38 12.82 -23.85
N SER A 398 14.57 14.13 -23.66
CA SER A 398 15.46 15.00 -24.45
C SER A 398 16.51 15.65 -23.57
N GLY A 399 17.63 16.06 -24.21
CA GLY A 399 18.75 16.66 -23.49
C GLY A 399 19.71 15.63 -22.88
N SER A 400 20.77 16.11 -22.24
CA SER A 400 21.82 15.26 -21.63
C SER A 400 21.33 14.47 -20.41
N GLY A 401 20.32 14.99 -19.70
CA GLY A 401 19.66 14.32 -18.55
C GLY A 401 18.49 13.42 -18.93
N GLY A 402 18.05 13.41 -20.21
CA GLY A 402 16.88 12.66 -20.63
C GLY A 402 17.09 11.14 -20.54
N VAL A 403 16.01 10.42 -20.22
CA VAL A 403 16.00 8.95 -20.09
C VAL A 403 15.09 8.36 -21.16
N ARG A 404 15.66 7.51 -22.02
CA ARG A 404 14.97 6.86 -23.13
C ARG A 404 14.72 5.39 -22.82
N LYS A 405 13.77 4.77 -23.53
CA LYS A 405 13.52 3.33 -23.44
C LYS A 405 14.75 2.47 -23.81
N THR A 406 15.62 2.99 -24.69
CA THR A 406 16.84 2.31 -25.12
C THR A 406 17.97 2.38 -24.10
N ASP A 407 17.82 3.17 -23.05
CA ASP A 407 18.84 3.31 -22.03
C ASP A 407 18.85 2.08 -21.10
N ASP A 408 20.05 1.72 -20.66
CA ASP A 408 20.22 0.72 -19.60
C ASP A 408 19.95 1.38 -18.24
N TYR A 409 18.73 1.20 -17.73
CA TYR A 409 18.29 1.82 -16.48
C TYR A 409 19.11 1.34 -15.29
N MET A 410 19.44 0.04 -15.24
CA MET A 410 20.23 -0.53 -14.16
C MET A 410 21.65 0.06 -14.15
N LYS A 411 22.33 0.11 -15.31
CA LYS A 411 23.67 0.72 -15.43
C LYS A 411 23.65 2.19 -15.03
N ASN A 412 22.65 2.94 -15.49
CA ASN A 412 22.50 4.35 -15.18
C ASN A 412 22.25 4.59 -13.69
N TYR A 413 21.52 3.71 -13.03
CA TYR A 413 21.31 3.76 -11.58
C TYR A 413 22.63 3.57 -10.82
N PHE A 414 23.45 2.59 -11.18
CA PHE A 414 24.75 2.35 -10.53
C PHE A 414 25.76 3.48 -10.71
N VAL A 415 25.68 4.27 -11.79
CA VAL A 415 26.51 5.46 -11.96
C VAL A 415 25.87 6.73 -11.38
N ASP A 416 24.82 6.57 -10.58
CA ASP A 416 24.13 7.65 -9.87
C ASP A 416 23.51 8.72 -10.79
N ARG A 417 23.04 8.29 -11.95
CA ARG A 417 22.39 9.21 -12.90
C ARG A 417 20.99 9.64 -12.47
N TYR A 418 20.34 8.83 -11.65
CA TYR A 418 18.97 9.06 -11.20
C TYR A 418 18.88 9.55 -9.76
N GLY A 419 19.98 9.61 -9.02
CA GLY A 419 19.96 9.80 -7.58
C GLY A 419 19.47 8.54 -6.85
N ALA A 420 19.06 8.71 -5.61
CA ALA A 420 18.50 7.65 -4.76
C ALA A 420 19.41 6.42 -4.60
N ILE A 421 20.72 6.63 -4.57
CA ILE A 421 21.74 5.61 -4.33
C ILE A 421 22.60 5.98 -3.13
N SER A 422 22.93 5.01 -2.27
CA SER A 422 23.86 5.21 -1.17
C SER A 422 25.26 4.76 -1.59
N ARG A 423 26.22 5.64 -1.45
CA ARG A 423 27.65 5.32 -1.61
C ARG A 423 28.22 5.03 -0.22
N ALA A 424 27.97 3.84 0.32
CA ALA A 424 28.59 3.42 1.58
C ALA A 424 30.04 2.99 1.28
N ASP A 425 31.01 3.79 1.73
CA ASP A 425 32.42 3.40 1.75
C ASP A 425 32.83 3.06 3.20
N PHE A 426 33.14 1.81 3.44
CA PHE A 426 33.58 1.32 4.75
C PHE A 426 35.11 1.28 4.87
N THR A 427 35.87 1.66 3.82
CA THR A 427 37.31 1.52 3.77
C THR A 427 37.99 2.35 4.86
N ASP A 428 37.60 3.62 4.99
CA ASP A 428 38.15 4.50 6.01
C ASP A 428 37.80 4.04 7.41
N LEU A 429 36.55 3.65 7.63
CA LEU A 429 36.07 3.16 8.93
C LEU A 429 36.83 1.89 9.38
N ILE A 430 37.06 0.95 8.46
CA ILE A 430 37.80 -0.29 8.75
C ILE A 430 39.29 0.00 8.93
N SER A 431 39.88 0.92 8.15
CA SER A 431 41.27 1.29 8.28
C SER A 431 41.60 1.95 9.63
N GLU A 432 40.71 2.82 10.15
CA GLU A 432 40.82 3.39 11.49
C GLU A 432 40.77 2.34 12.61
N LEU A 433 39.96 1.31 12.44
CA LEU A 433 39.83 0.21 13.42
C LEU A 433 41.00 -0.77 13.30
N ALA A 434 41.51 -1.03 12.11
CA ALA A 434 42.63 -1.93 11.85
C ALA A 434 43.98 -1.31 12.19
N GLY A 435 44.09 0.04 12.25
CA GLY A 435 45.28 0.78 12.63
C GLY A 435 45.43 1.00 14.16
N LYS A 436 44.44 0.57 14.97
CA LYS A 436 44.50 0.53 16.42
C LYS A 436 44.79 -0.91 16.89
#